data_95717c6fcb3b1c319b7920d0bc020bc7
#
_entry.id   95717c6fcb3b1c319b7920d0bc020bc7
#
_cell.length_a   1.000
_cell.length_b   1.000
_cell.length_c   1.000
_cell.angle_alpha   90.00
_cell.angle_beta   90.00
_cell.angle_gamma   90.00
#
_symmetry.space_group_name_H-M   'P 1'
#
loop_
_entity.id
_entity.type
_entity.pdbx_description
1 polymer ?
#
loop_
_entity_poly.entity_id
_entity_poly.type
_entity_poly.pdbx_seq_one_letter_code
_entity_poly.pdbx_strand_id
1 'polypeptide(L)'
;MHENKPYFLEDTSIGKIKDTLGKFGRVWIGSRDLISGKTAPPAKEILDEIFWWELPILVEADGAKRLPLKVPAEHEPVIPSQTGHVVSVYGLDAIGRTLESTCFRWERAAQILEKGGEEFVTAKD
;
A
#
# COMPACT_ATOMS: atom_id res chain seq x y z
N MET A 1 -6.90 -6.40 9.16
CA MET A 1 -8.24 -5.93 9.58
C MET A 1 -9.36 -6.24 8.58
N HIS A 2 -9.07 -6.77 7.39
CA HIS A 2 -10.06 -7.11 6.34
C HIS A 2 -10.28 -8.61 6.15
N GLU A 3 -9.45 -9.46 6.73
CA GLU A 3 -9.36 -10.92 6.51
C GLU A 3 -10.68 -11.71 6.74
N ASN A 4 -11.61 -11.17 7.53
CA ASN A 4 -12.90 -11.81 7.82
C ASN A 4 -14.09 -11.17 7.07
N LYS A 5 -13.84 -10.38 6.03
CA LYS A 5 -14.94 -9.77 5.26
C LYS A 5 -15.28 -10.61 4.03
N PRO A 6 -16.56 -10.78 3.69
CA PRO A 6 -17.00 -11.65 2.61
C PRO A 6 -16.56 -11.17 1.21
N TYR A 7 -16.06 -9.95 1.09
CA TYR A 7 -15.50 -9.36 -0.13
C TYR A 7 -13.96 -9.35 -0.16
N PHE A 8 -13.29 -9.97 0.82
CA PHE A 8 -11.84 -10.18 0.83
C PHE A 8 -11.53 -11.58 0.30
N LEU A 9 -10.73 -11.68 -0.74
CA LEU A 9 -10.36 -12.92 -1.41
C LEU A 9 -8.84 -13.09 -1.42
N GLU A 10 -8.37 -14.18 -0.85
CA GLU A 10 -6.99 -14.65 -0.97
C GLU A 10 -6.89 -15.74 -2.02
N ASP A 11 -5.81 -15.72 -2.80
CA ASP A 11 -5.45 -16.77 -3.80
C ASP A 11 -6.67 -17.20 -4.64
N THR A 12 -7.32 -16.25 -5.25
CA THR A 12 -8.63 -16.38 -5.87
C THR A 12 -8.56 -16.61 -7.38
N SER A 13 -9.72 -16.84 -7.99
CA SER A 13 -9.91 -16.94 -9.45
C SER A 13 -10.73 -15.76 -9.98
N ILE A 14 -10.59 -15.49 -11.27
CA ILE A 14 -11.35 -14.45 -11.98
C ILE A 14 -12.86 -14.63 -11.80
N GLY A 15 -13.38 -15.87 -11.89
CA GLY A 15 -14.80 -16.15 -11.68
C GLY A 15 -15.27 -15.71 -10.31
N LYS A 16 -14.53 -16.08 -9.26
CA LYS A 16 -14.87 -15.71 -7.89
C LYS A 16 -14.77 -14.19 -7.63
N ILE A 17 -13.85 -13.51 -8.31
CA ILE A 17 -13.76 -12.05 -8.25
C ILE A 17 -15.01 -11.42 -8.85
N LYS A 18 -15.44 -11.86 -10.05
CA LYS A 18 -16.66 -11.38 -10.73
C LYS A 18 -17.92 -11.61 -9.88
N ASP A 19 -18.08 -12.81 -9.31
CA ASP A 19 -19.21 -13.15 -8.46
C ASP A 19 -19.25 -12.26 -7.20
N THR A 20 -18.10 -12.08 -6.57
CA THR A 20 -17.98 -11.24 -5.35
C THR A 20 -18.26 -9.78 -5.67
N LEU A 21 -17.71 -9.28 -6.76
CA LEU A 21 -17.95 -7.91 -7.23
C LEU A 21 -19.43 -7.68 -7.55
N GLY A 22 -20.08 -8.62 -8.26
CA GLY A 22 -21.51 -8.56 -8.56
C GLY A 22 -22.38 -8.58 -7.31
N LYS A 23 -21.98 -9.34 -6.28
CA LYS A 23 -22.74 -9.46 -5.03
C LYS A 23 -22.57 -8.26 -4.10
N PHE A 24 -21.36 -7.69 -4.00
CA PHE A 24 -21.02 -6.68 -2.99
C PHE A 24 -20.68 -5.31 -3.58
N GLY A 25 -20.64 -5.16 -4.90
CA GLY A 25 -20.23 -3.93 -5.60
C GLY A 25 -18.75 -3.55 -5.41
N ARG A 26 -18.00 -4.41 -4.73
CA ARG A 26 -16.57 -4.26 -4.43
C ARG A 26 -15.95 -5.60 -4.11
N VAL A 27 -14.66 -5.71 -4.35
CA VAL A 27 -13.86 -6.87 -3.96
C VAL A 27 -12.47 -6.39 -3.55
N TRP A 28 -11.89 -7.05 -2.57
CA TRP A 28 -10.51 -6.86 -2.15
C TRP A 28 -9.76 -8.15 -2.44
N ILE A 29 -8.67 -8.07 -3.17
CA ILE A 29 -7.91 -9.24 -3.61
C ILE A 29 -6.45 -9.15 -3.20
N GLY A 30 -5.86 -10.29 -2.90
CA GLY A 30 -4.45 -10.43 -2.58
C GLY A 30 -4.07 -11.89 -2.50
N SER A 31 -2.81 -12.16 -2.22
CA SER A 31 -2.31 -13.47 -1.82
C SER A 31 -1.66 -13.38 -0.45
N ARG A 32 -1.40 -14.52 0.17
CA ARG A 32 -0.69 -14.58 1.44
C ARG A 32 0.77 -14.98 1.19
N ASP A 33 1.67 -14.13 1.62
CA ASP A 33 3.07 -14.53 1.75
C ASP A 33 3.21 -15.49 2.94
N LEU A 34 3.45 -16.75 2.64
CA LEU A 34 3.55 -17.82 3.65
C LEU A 34 4.74 -17.65 4.60
N ILE A 35 5.75 -16.88 4.21
CA ILE A 35 6.96 -16.65 5.02
C ILE A 35 6.71 -15.51 6.00
N SER A 36 6.23 -14.37 5.53
CA SER A 36 6.01 -13.18 6.36
C SER A 36 4.62 -13.11 6.97
N GLY A 37 3.66 -13.90 6.48
CA GLY A 37 2.24 -13.85 6.85
C GLY A 37 1.53 -12.57 6.42
N LYS A 38 2.17 -11.76 5.56
CA LYS A 38 1.60 -10.50 5.04
C LYS A 38 0.80 -10.75 3.78
N THR A 39 -0.11 -9.81 3.50
CA THR A 39 -0.77 -9.76 2.20
C THR A 39 0.24 -9.39 1.12
N ALA A 40 0.23 -10.13 0.04
CA ALA A 40 1.03 -9.92 -1.16
C ALA A 40 0.11 -9.60 -2.35
N PRO A 41 0.64 -9.11 -3.47
CA PRO A 41 -0.14 -8.97 -4.70
C PRO A 41 -0.75 -10.29 -5.12
N PRO A 42 -1.92 -10.30 -5.77
CA PRO A 42 -2.46 -11.49 -6.40
C PRO A 42 -1.56 -11.94 -7.56
N ALA A 43 -1.79 -13.14 -8.09
CA ALA A 43 -1.05 -13.66 -9.24
C ALA A 43 -1.07 -12.67 -10.42
N LYS A 44 0.03 -12.61 -11.16
CA LYS A 44 0.20 -11.64 -12.26
C LYS A 44 -0.90 -11.76 -13.30
N GLU A 45 -1.32 -12.98 -13.63
CA GLU A 45 -2.36 -13.29 -14.60
C GLU A 45 -3.71 -12.69 -14.19
N ILE A 46 -4.00 -12.66 -12.88
CA ILE A 46 -5.20 -12.02 -12.33
C ILE A 46 -5.11 -10.51 -12.46
N LEU A 47 -3.94 -9.92 -12.12
CA LEU A 47 -3.74 -8.47 -12.28
C LEU A 47 -3.87 -8.05 -13.73
N ASP A 48 -3.22 -8.77 -14.64
CA ASP A 48 -3.26 -8.47 -16.07
C ASP A 48 -4.71 -8.50 -16.59
N GLU A 49 -5.51 -9.47 -16.18
CA GLU A 49 -6.92 -9.57 -16.58
C GLU A 49 -7.78 -8.41 -16.03
N ILE A 50 -7.67 -8.11 -14.72
CA ILE A 50 -8.52 -7.08 -14.11
C ILE A 50 -8.18 -5.67 -14.57
N PHE A 51 -6.95 -5.39 -15.00
CA PHE A 51 -6.58 -4.08 -15.54
C PHE A 51 -7.25 -3.77 -16.88
N TRP A 52 -7.79 -4.78 -17.59
CA TRP A 52 -8.60 -4.60 -18.78
C TRP A 52 -10.08 -4.33 -18.47
N TRP A 53 -10.48 -4.45 -17.20
CA TRP A 53 -11.85 -4.12 -16.83
C TRP A 53 -12.01 -2.60 -16.72
N GLU A 54 -13.07 -2.07 -17.25
CA GLU A 54 -13.39 -0.63 -17.15
C GLU A 54 -13.97 -0.29 -15.77
N LEU A 55 -13.21 -0.61 -14.72
CA LEU A 55 -13.59 -0.42 -13.32
C LEU A 55 -12.50 0.35 -12.57
N PRO A 56 -12.85 1.16 -11.56
CA PRO A 56 -11.88 1.77 -10.68
C PRO A 56 -11.11 0.69 -9.91
N ILE A 57 -9.77 0.71 -10.02
CA ILE A 57 -8.87 -0.19 -9.32
C ILE A 57 -7.98 0.65 -8.42
N LEU A 58 -7.96 0.31 -7.12
CA LEU A 58 -7.05 0.90 -6.14
C LEU A 58 -5.99 -0.13 -5.78
N VAL A 59 -4.72 0.24 -5.93
CA VAL A 59 -3.57 -0.60 -5.60
C VAL A 59 -2.83 0.00 -4.41
N GLU A 60 -2.70 -0.76 -3.32
CA GLU A 60 -1.75 -0.43 -2.27
C GLU A 60 -0.35 -0.84 -2.73
N ALA A 61 0.41 0.13 -3.23
CA ALA A 61 1.72 -0.11 -3.82
C ALA A 61 2.84 -0.13 -2.76
N ASP A 62 2.58 0.39 -1.56
CA ASP A 62 3.58 0.55 -0.52
C ASP A 62 2.96 0.65 0.88
N GLY A 63 3.55 -0.06 1.84
CA GLY A 63 3.11 -0.05 3.24
C GLY A 63 4.14 0.63 4.16
N ALA A 64 3.68 1.44 5.11
CA ALA A 64 4.49 2.25 6.03
C ALA A 64 4.67 1.62 7.43
N LYS A 65 4.43 0.32 7.62
CA LYS A 65 4.46 -0.36 8.93
C LYS A 65 3.62 0.32 10.01
N ARG A 66 2.50 0.93 9.62
CA ARG A 66 1.60 1.72 10.49
C ARG A 66 2.24 3.00 11.05
N LEU A 67 3.33 3.47 10.46
CA LEU A 67 3.89 4.78 10.76
C LEU A 67 3.27 5.83 9.84
N PRO A 68 3.12 7.08 10.31
CA PRO A 68 2.50 8.15 9.52
C PRO A 68 3.31 8.56 8.29
N LEU A 69 4.61 8.34 8.32
CA LEU A 69 5.52 8.70 7.24
C LEU A 69 6.32 7.47 6.76
N LYS A 70 6.78 7.53 5.52
CA LYS A 70 7.71 6.56 4.96
C LYS A 70 8.57 7.17 3.87
N VAL A 71 9.83 6.77 3.81
CA VAL A 71 10.66 6.94 2.62
C VAL A 71 10.77 5.60 1.90
N PRO A 72 10.40 5.51 0.62
CA PRO A 72 10.48 4.28 -0.16
C PRO A 72 11.91 3.77 -0.30
N ALA A 73 12.10 2.46 -0.44
CA ALA A 73 13.36 1.88 -0.88
C ALA A 73 13.55 2.10 -2.39
N GLU A 74 14.72 1.73 -2.93
CA GLU A 74 15.03 1.93 -4.36
C GLU A 74 14.09 1.19 -5.31
N HIS A 75 13.57 0.04 -4.86
CA HIS A 75 12.62 -0.79 -5.60
C HIS A 75 11.15 -0.54 -5.23
N GLU A 76 10.87 0.47 -4.43
CA GLU A 76 9.53 0.87 -3.99
C GLU A 76 9.20 2.31 -4.40
N PRO A 77 7.93 2.64 -4.60
CA PRO A 77 6.79 1.74 -4.68
C PRO A 77 6.75 0.96 -6.01
N VAL A 78 6.17 -0.25 -5.99
CA VAL A 78 5.90 -1.00 -7.22
C VAL A 78 4.60 -0.48 -7.83
N ILE A 79 4.73 0.36 -8.83
CA ILE A 79 3.60 1.00 -9.53
C ILE A 79 3.32 0.23 -10.83
N PRO A 80 2.13 -0.36 -11.01
CA PRO A 80 1.75 -0.99 -12.28
C PRO A 80 1.81 -0.01 -13.44
N SER A 81 2.23 -0.47 -14.61
CA SER A 81 2.37 0.38 -15.82
C SER A 81 1.04 0.99 -16.30
N GLN A 82 -0.08 0.37 -15.94
CA GLN A 82 -1.44 0.82 -16.27
C GLN A 82 -1.98 1.91 -15.31
N THR A 83 -1.18 2.31 -14.32
CA THR A 83 -1.60 3.29 -13.31
C THR A 83 -1.83 4.65 -13.94
N GLY A 84 -3.05 5.17 -13.86
CA GLY A 84 -3.41 6.51 -14.32
C GLY A 84 -3.10 7.61 -13.30
N HIS A 85 -3.17 7.31 -12.02
CA HIS A 85 -2.98 8.27 -10.93
C HIS A 85 -2.18 7.64 -9.79
N VAL A 86 -1.28 8.40 -9.21
CA VAL A 86 -0.53 8.03 -7.99
C VAL A 86 -0.91 8.99 -6.88
N VAL A 87 -1.30 8.43 -5.73
CA VAL A 87 -1.65 9.21 -4.54
C VAL A 87 -0.63 8.90 -3.45
N SER A 88 0.10 9.91 -3.00
CA SER A 88 0.94 9.84 -1.81
C SER A 88 0.13 10.21 -0.57
N VAL A 89 0.22 9.40 0.47
CA VAL A 89 -0.52 9.60 1.72
C VAL A 89 0.47 9.79 2.87
N TYR A 90 0.30 10.87 3.60
CA TYR A 90 1.11 11.20 4.79
C TYR A 90 0.21 11.43 5.99
N GLY A 91 0.57 10.86 7.14
CA GLY A 91 -0.14 11.07 8.39
C GLY A 91 0.25 12.41 9.01
N LEU A 92 -0.70 13.33 9.15
CA LEU A 92 -0.47 14.64 9.78
C LEU A 92 -0.12 14.53 11.27
N ASP A 93 -0.38 13.40 11.89
CA ASP A 93 0.02 13.07 13.27
C ASP A 93 1.53 12.88 13.46
N ALA A 94 2.31 12.92 12.38
CA ALA A 94 3.77 13.02 12.45
C ALA A 94 4.26 14.40 12.89
N ILE A 95 3.51 15.46 12.57
CA ILE A 95 3.92 16.84 12.85
C ILE A 95 4.07 17.04 14.37
N GLY A 96 5.20 17.60 14.78
CA GLY A 96 5.54 17.81 16.20
C GLY A 96 6.05 16.58 16.93
N ARG A 97 6.32 15.46 16.23
CA ARG A 97 6.96 14.26 16.76
C ARG A 97 8.34 14.08 16.11
N THR A 98 9.22 13.29 16.74
CA THR A 98 10.56 13.05 16.18
C THR A 98 10.50 12.24 14.88
N LEU A 99 11.42 12.51 13.97
CA LEU A 99 11.51 11.83 12.67
C LEU A 99 11.66 10.32 12.84
N GLU A 100 12.53 9.88 13.73
CA GLU A 100 12.78 8.45 14.03
C GLU A 100 11.54 7.71 14.54
N SER A 101 10.67 8.40 15.30
CA SER A 101 9.48 7.78 15.90
C SER A 101 8.29 7.69 14.93
N THR A 102 8.33 8.42 13.82
CA THR A 102 7.18 8.61 12.92
C THR A 102 7.41 8.16 11.49
N CYS A 103 8.68 8.00 11.09
CA CYS A 103 9.01 7.68 9.70
C CYS A 103 9.61 6.28 9.55
N PHE A 104 8.99 5.44 8.74
CA PHE A 104 9.61 4.19 8.34
C PHE A 104 10.78 4.49 7.39
N ARG A 105 11.98 3.98 7.71
CA ARG A 105 13.28 4.34 7.10
C ARG A 105 13.66 5.80 7.37
N TRP A 106 13.53 6.20 8.62
CA TRP A 106 13.83 7.57 9.06
C TRP A 106 15.29 7.97 8.78
N GLU A 107 16.24 7.03 8.76
CA GLU A 107 17.64 7.30 8.44
C GLU A 107 17.78 7.85 7.01
N ARG A 108 16.97 7.32 6.08
CA ARG A 108 16.94 7.81 4.69
C ARG A 108 16.23 9.16 4.59
N ALA A 109 15.16 9.35 5.36
CA ALA A 109 14.49 10.63 5.48
C ALA A 109 15.44 11.70 6.06
N ALA A 110 16.20 11.37 7.08
CA ALA A 110 17.19 12.23 7.71
C ALA A 110 18.22 12.75 6.70
N GLN A 111 18.71 11.88 5.81
CA GLN A 111 19.62 12.25 4.73
C GLN A 111 18.99 13.21 3.71
N ILE A 112 17.72 12.97 3.33
CA ILE A 112 16.99 13.79 2.35
C ILE A 112 16.65 15.15 2.92
N LEU A 113 16.25 15.20 4.19
CA LEU A 113 15.79 16.41 4.88
C LEU A 113 16.95 17.17 5.57
N GLU A 114 18.15 16.60 5.57
CA GLU A 114 19.30 17.11 6.30
C GLU A 114 19.02 17.34 7.79
N LYS A 115 18.32 16.36 8.42
CA LYS A 115 17.86 16.40 9.82
C LYS A 115 18.38 15.23 10.63
N GLY A 116 18.51 15.42 11.95
CA GLY A 116 18.70 14.33 12.91
C GLY A 116 17.41 13.54 13.15
N GLY A 117 17.53 12.28 13.58
CA GLY A 117 16.37 11.43 13.88
C GLY A 117 15.50 11.98 15.02
N GLU A 118 16.11 12.62 16.00
CA GLU A 118 15.47 13.26 17.16
C GLU A 118 14.85 14.63 16.84
N GLU A 119 15.09 15.19 15.66
CA GLU A 119 14.47 16.45 15.27
C GLU A 119 12.99 16.27 14.93
N PHE A 120 12.22 17.29 15.24
CA PHE A 120 10.76 17.26 15.04
C PHE A 120 10.39 17.42 13.56
N VAL A 121 9.40 16.62 13.13
CA VAL A 121 8.74 16.78 11.84
C VAL A 121 7.91 18.05 11.85
N THR A 122 8.01 18.82 10.79
CA THR A 122 7.26 20.07 10.59
C THR A 122 6.38 19.98 9.34
N ALA A 123 5.50 20.95 9.14
CA ALA A 123 4.65 21.01 7.94
C ALA A 123 5.44 21.33 6.65
N LYS A 124 6.73 21.57 6.73
CA LYS A 124 7.60 21.85 5.57
C LYS A 124 8.36 20.63 5.08
N ASP A 125 8.46 19.59 5.91
CA ASP A 125 9.13 18.33 5.60
C ASP A 125 8.23 17.47 4.73
#